data_a9112eca32378ff67eeda91c54995261
#
_entry.id   a9112eca32378ff67eeda91c54995261
#
_cell.length_a   1.000
_cell.length_b   1.000
_cell.length_c   1.000
_cell.angle_alpha   90.00
_cell.angle_beta   90.00
_cell.angle_gamma   90.00
#
_symmetry.space_group_name_H-M   'P 1'
#
loop_
_entity.id
_entity.type
_entity.pdbx_description
1 polymer ?
#
loop_
_entity_poly.entity_id
_entity_poly.type
_entity_poly.pdbx_seq_one_letter_code
_entity_poly.pdbx_strand_id
1 'polypeptide(L)'
;MRKIILAALTTLFFTSAASAATVKVSKNIDTSTTWTADNVYRLEGQIFVLPGASLTIEAGTVIASTTDVGGSLAIARGAKIFVNGTEDDPVIMTSTDDVATWDKDSSHPSGGDPKTGTWREGANEWGNLTIMGEGVISASHSKGLQVGSNTKDPSGLNEAQMEGLTDADYSLYGGADDNDDSGSISYLSLRYAGKVVGLGNELNGLSLGGIGRETDIDHVEIMNNVDDGIEIWGGTVNLKYVSIWNVGDDSFDVDQGWRGKAQFLFVVQGYSVDANQGSGVGDNCFEMDGAEDSDAQPVTTSVIYNATVIGNPLDGDHGTAWRDNARVQFRNCIFMDLGEKLVKADNDDGDGANGYGYNGTLSWEKTWETDYTVTSTVNDCGGCPSAAFNNASNLYTTQTSGKLAEITDSVFFRNLHADAYSDSDTVGVTSNGGSTSGNNNVVVSSTDDKDMPIVSLTRGTRFTSSEGKGVLPVKSVDPRAANDALVSADTAPGDGFFTPVQYRGAFSADDNWMQGWTAADAYGMIVSDEDENPDANPAKSITVSPSSLTLDKGDSADVTITLADEDGNAVEGNTVKTKLNSAGKKRVSISSNSEETDENGEAVFTVTAKKKGKAVITFQSDNLKEKLKVKVKK
;
A
#
# COMPACT_ATOMS: atom_id res chain seq x y z
N MET A 1 37.17 42.42 52.76
CA MET A 1 35.91 42.01 52.13
C MET A 1 36.04 42.27 50.59
N ARG A 2 36.40 41.26 49.79
CA ARG A 2 36.45 41.35 48.34
C ARG A 2 35.11 40.81 47.80
N LYS A 3 34.37 41.65 47.10
CA LYS A 3 33.15 41.24 46.38
C LYS A 3 33.57 40.58 45.06
N ILE A 4 33.20 39.31 44.92
CA ILE A 4 33.28 38.57 43.65
C ILE A 4 32.00 38.88 42.87
N ILE A 5 32.13 39.51 41.72
CA ILE A 5 31.00 39.68 40.77
C ILE A 5 31.04 38.47 39.85
N LEU A 6 30.00 37.63 39.92
CA LEU A 6 29.79 36.51 39.03
C LEU A 6 29.03 37.03 37.80
N ALA A 7 29.73 37.14 36.67
CA ALA A 7 29.11 37.46 35.38
C ALA A 7 28.52 36.17 34.80
N ALA A 8 27.19 36.06 34.69
CA ALA A 8 26.53 35.00 33.99
C ALA A 8 26.63 35.26 32.47
N LEU A 9 27.39 34.43 31.79
CA LEU A 9 27.47 34.40 30.31
C LEU A 9 26.26 33.64 29.80
N THR A 10 25.24 34.33 29.28
CA THR A 10 24.10 33.74 28.61
C THR A 10 24.52 33.44 27.16
N THR A 11 24.82 32.19 26.86
CA THR A 11 25.06 31.74 25.49
C THR A 11 23.71 31.68 24.79
N LEU A 12 23.43 32.61 23.90
CA LEU A 12 22.32 32.52 22.95
C LEU A 12 22.72 31.49 21.89
N PHE A 13 22.10 30.34 21.93
CA PHE A 13 22.10 29.45 20.79
C PHE A 13 21.17 30.05 19.70
N PHE A 14 21.75 30.63 18.68
CA PHE A 14 21.06 30.87 17.42
C PHE A 14 20.96 29.51 16.72
N THR A 15 19.83 28.86 16.80
CA THR A 15 19.48 27.85 15.82
C THR A 15 19.20 28.59 14.52
N SER A 16 20.15 28.59 13.61
CA SER A 16 19.85 28.92 12.22
C SER A 16 18.88 27.83 11.74
N ALA A 17 17.65 28.20 11.45
CA ALA A 17 16.80 27.33 10.64
C ALA A 17 17.59 27.08 9.34
N ALA A 18 18.05 25.86 9.13
CA ALA A 18 18.60 25.44 7.85
C ALA A 18 17.47 25.65 6.83
N SER A 19 17.73 26.40 5.79
CA SER A 19 16.80 26.49 4.67
C SER A 19 16.71 25.11 4.05
N ALA A 20 15.53 24.56 3.97
CA ALA A 20 15.26 23.32 3.28
C ALA A 20 15.90 23.33 1.89
N ALA A 21 16.68 22.32 1.57
CA ALA A 21 17.38 22.23 0.30
C ALA A 21 16.89 21.04 -0.52
N THR A 22 16.71 21.27 -1.83
CA THR A 22 16.58 20.14 -2.76
C THR A 22 17.96 19.55 -2.99
N VAL A 23 18.16 18.32 -2.56
CA VAL A 23 19.38 17.54 -2.75
C VAL A 23 19.28 16.73 -4.03
N LYS A 24 20.09 17.05 -5.03
CA LYS A 24 20.16 16.30 -6.28
C LYS A 24 21.04 15.08 -6.11
N VAL A 25 20.47 13.90 -6.32
CA VAL A 25 21.17 12.63 -6.29
C VAL A 25 21.45 12.20 -7.72
N SER A 26 22.71 12.32 -8.15
CA SER A 26 23.14 12.05 -9.52
C SER A 26 24.25 11.00 -9.62
N LYS A 27 24.57 10.34 -8.53
CA LYS A 27 25.61 9.29 -8.46
C LYS A 27 25.11 8.14 -7.61
N ASN A 28 25.60 6.95 -7.91
CA ASN A 28 25.39 5.78 -7.08
C ASN A 28 25.94 6.01 -5.66
N ILE A 29 25.31 5.36 -4.69
CA ILE A 29 25.65 5.43 -3.27
C ILE A 29 26.59 4.25 -2.96
N ASP A 30 27.88 4.54 -2.79
CA ASP A 30 28.94 3.57 -2.55
C ASP A 30 29.42 3.53 -1.08
N THR A 31 28.84 4.36 -0.25
CA THR A 31 29.08 4.43 1.21
C THR A 31 27.78 4.62 1.94
N SER A 32 27.68 4.07 3.14
CA SER A 32 26.46 4.19 3.95
C SER A 32 26.05 5.65 4.16
N THR A 33 24.82 5.95 3.79
CA THR A 33 24.29 7.33 3.67
C THR A 33 22.95 7.42 4.38
N THR A 34 22.65 8.56 4.96
CA THR A 34 21.33 8.87 5.55
C THR A 34 20.69 10.03 4.81
N TRP A 35 19.44 9.85 4.41
CA TRP A 35 18.56 10.92 3.92
C TRP A 35 17.65 11.37 5.05
N THR A 36 17.62 12.68 5.30
CA THR A 36 16.94 13.28 6.45
C THR A 36 15.71 14.06 6.01
N ALA A 37 14.71 14.15 6.87
CA ALA A 37 13.48 14.87 6.62
C ALA A 37 13.65 16.40 6.43
N ASP A 38 14.81 16.97 6.77
CA ASP A 38 15.10 18.39 6.54
C ASP A 38 15.29 18.75 5.05
N ASN A 39 15.34 17.76 4.15
CA ASN A 39 15.62 17.95 2.74
C ASN A 39 14.58 17.22 1.87
N VAL A 40 14.44 17.70 0.62
CA VAL A 40 13.79 16.96 -0.46
C VAL A 40 14.85 16.37 -1.36
N TYR A 41 14.78 15.08 -1.62
CA TYR A 41 15.74 14.40 -2.50
C TYR A 41 15.17 14.26 -3.91
N ARG A 42 16.02 14.51 -4.91
CA ARG A 42 15.67 14.39 -6.33
C ARG A 42 16.61 13.42 -7.01
N LEU A 43 16.08 12.35 -7.54
CA LEU A 43 16.85 11.39 -8.32
C LEU A 43 17.06 11.96 -9.74
N GLU A 44 18.32 12.12 -10.14
CA GLU A 44 18.69 12.70 -11.45
C GLU A 44 19.01 11.58 -12.47
N GLY A 45 18.50 10.38 -12.28
CA GLY A 45 18.66 9.20 -13.10
C GLY A 45 18.48 7.93 -12.31
N GLN A 46 18.87 6.80 -12.86
CA GLN A 46 18.87 5.52 -12.18
C GLN A 46 20.01 5.48 -11.16
N ILE A 47 19.68 5.44 -9.87
CA ILE A 47 20.62 5.52 -8.75
C ILE A 47 20.67 4.18 -8.04
N PHE A 48 21.87 3.63 -7.88
CA PHE A 48 22.08 2.38 -7.16
C PHE A 48 22.70 2.62 -5.78
N VAL A 49 22.22 1.90 -4.78
CA VAL A 49 22.96 1.64 -3.54
C VAL A 49 23.83 0.43 -3.81
N LEU A 50 25.15 0.60 -3.83
CA LEU A 50 26.09 -0.42 -4.27
C LEU A 50 26.41 -1.44 -3.16
N PRO A 51 26.85 -2.65 -3.50
CA PRO A 51 27.17 -3.70 -2.54
C PRO A 51 28.08 -3.22 -1.41
N GLY A 52 27.72 -3.53 -0.17
CA GLY A 52 28.44 -3.09 1.03
C GLY A 52 28.08 -1.72 1.57
N ALA A 53 27.29 -0.92 0.83
CA ALA A 53 26.71 0.33 1.33
C ALA A 53 25.30 0.11 1.89
N SER A 54 24.80 1.09 2.64
CA SER A 54 23.40 1.16 3.07
C SER A 54 22.84 2.55 2.89
N LEU A 55 21.54 2.62 2.60
CA LEU A 55 20.78 3.87 2.57
C LEU A 55 19.76 3.83 3.71
N THR A 56 19.84 4.79 4.63
CA THR A 56 18.82 5.02 5.64
C THR A 56 17.98 6.24 5.25
N ILE A 57 16.67 6.12 5.26
CA ILE A 57 15.73 7.20 4.97
C ILE A 57 14.90 7.44 6.24
N GLU A 58 15.03 8.63 6.81
CA GLU A 58 14.34 9.01 8.04
C GLU A 58 12.84 9.25 7.79
N ALA A 59 12.04 9.09 8.85
CA ALA A 59 10.62 9.41 8.84
C ALA A 59 10.37 10.84 8.33
N GLY A 60 9.30 11.03 7.53
CA GLY A 60 8.94 12.32 6.93
C GLY A 60 9.80 12.77 5.75
N THR A 61 10.74 11.94 5.28
CA THR A 61 11.57 12.29 4.12
C THR A 61 10.75 12.19 2.82
N VAL A 62 10.86 13.23 1.98
CA VAL A 62 10.25 13.26 0.65
C VAL A 62 11.33 13.11 -0.43
N ILE A 63 11.11 12.13 -1.31
CA ILE A 63 11.89 11.93 -2.54
C ILE A 63 10.97 12.29 -3.71
N ALA A 64 11.27 13.38 -4.42
CA ALA A 64 10.41 13.87 -5.49
C ALA A 64 11.23 14.10 -6.77
N SER A 65 11.07 13.22 -7.75
CA SER A 65 11.78 13.29 -9.03
C SER A 65 10.98 14.12 -10.06
N THR A 66 11.69 14.70 -11.02
CA THR A 66 11.03 15.41 -12.14
C THR A 66 10.64 14.42 -13.23
N THR A 67 9.48 14.63 -13.81
CA THR A 67 8.91 13.77 -14.85
C THR A 67 9.79 13.64 -16.10
N ASP A 68 10.55 14.70 -16.44
CA ASP A 68 11.46 14.70 -17.58
C ASP A 68 12.70 13.82 -17.37
N VAL A 69 13.13 13.63 -16.12
CA VAL A 69 14.28 12.78 -15.77
C VAL A 69 13.86 11.34 -15.53
N GLY A 70 12.76 11.12 -14.83
CA GLY A 70 12.26 9.78 -14.50
C GLY A 70 13.26 8.97 -13.69
N GLY A 71 13.82 9.56 -12.62
CA GLY A 71 14.83 8.91 -11.79
C GLY A 71 14.26 7.71 -11.01
N SER A 72 15.07 6.66 -10.79
CA SER A 72 14.72 5.46 -10.01
C SER A 72 15.78 5.18 -8.95
N LEU A 73 15.40 4.39 -7.93
CA LEU A 73 16.30 3.95 -6.86
C LEU A 73 16.38 2.43 -6.84
N ALA A 74 17.57 1.88 -6.95
CA ALA A 74 17.82 0.45 -6.94
C ALA A 74 18.81 0.07 -5.82
N ILE A 75 18.50 -0.97 -5.09
CA ILE A 75 19.33 -1.54 -4.03
C ILE A 75 19.97 -2.82 -4.57
N ALA A 76 21.26 -2.81 -4.79
CA ALA A 76 21.99 -3.97 -5.31
C ALA A 76 22.10 -5.09 -4.28
N ARG A 77 22.30 -6.33 -4.73
CA ARG A 77 22.62 -7.45 -3.83
C ARG A 77 23.78 -7.11 -2.89
N GLY A 78 23.63 -7.43 -1.61
CA GLY A 78 24.63 -7.12 -0.58
C GLY A 78 24.70 -5.64 -0.19
N ALA A 79 23.81 -4.81 -0.69
CA ALA A 79 23.49 -3.49 -0.13
C ALA A 79 22.24 -3.57 0.74
N LYS A 80 21.92 -2.52 1.49
CA LYS A 80 20.72 -2.46 2.34
C LYS A 80 20.00 -1.13 2.23
N ILE A 81 18.68 -1.18 2.41
CA ILE A 81 17.86 0.01 2.59
C ILE A 81 17.12 -0.06 3.93
N PHE A 82 17.02 1.06 4.61
CA PHE A 82 16.23 1.23 5.82
C PHE A 82 15.29 2.41 5.64
N VAL A 83 14.03 2.15 5.36
CA VAL A 83 12.97 3.17 5.26
C VAL A 83 12.26 3.20 6.61
N ASN A 84 12.48 4.26 7.36
CA ASN A 84 12.01 4.40 8.73
C ASN A 84 10.81 5.35 8.84
N GLY A 85 9.84 5.23 7.94
CA GLY A 85 8.58 5.98 8.04
C GLY A 85 7.79 5.60 9.28
N THR A 86 6.84 6.44 9.64
CA THR A 86 5.84 6.21 10.69
C THR A 86 4.47 6.62 10.17
N GLU A 87 3.41 6.26 10.85
CA GLU A 87 2.05 6.68 10.55
C GLU A 87 1.94 8.22 10.52
N ASP A 88 2.56 8.90 11.48
CA ASP A 88 2.55 10.37 11.53
C ASP A 88 3.46 11.03 10.50
N ASP A 89 4.59 10.40 10.17
CA ASP A 89 5.63 10.93 9.31
C ASP A 89 6.09 9.87 8.27
N PRO A 90 5.25 9.53 7.26
CA PRO A 90 5.61 8.53 6.26
C PRO A 90 6.77 9.00 5.37
N VAL A 91 7.49 8.04 4.80
CA VAL A 91 8.40 8.33 3.68
C VAL A 91 7.61 8.31 2.38
N ILE A 92 7.78 9.34 1.57
CA ILE A 92 7.06 9.48 0.30
C ILE A 92 8.06 9.54 -0.85
N MET A 93 7.90 8.64 -1.82
CA MET A 93 8.60 8.66 -3.09
C MET A 93 7.60 8.96 -4.20
N THR A 94 7.79 10.08 -4.90
CA THR A 94 6.82 10.60 -5.84
C THR A 94 7.47 11.49 -6.91
N SER A 95 6.65 12.22 -7.66
CA SER A 95 7.05 13.23 -8.62
C SER A 95 6.92 14.66 -8.08
N THR A 96 7.58 15.60 -8.73
CA THR A 96 7.38 17.04 -8.44
C THR A 96 5.98 17.52 -8.81
N ASP A 97 5.29 16.82 -9.70
CA ASP A 97 3.94 17.18 -10.14
C ASP A 97 2.89 16.77 -9.10
N ASP A 98 3.12 15.66 -8.37
CA ASP A 98 2.31 15.32 -7.19
C ASP A 98 2.51 16.37 -6.08
N VAL A 99 3.76 16.67 -5.72
CA VAL A 99 4.07 17.70 -4.70
C VAL A 99 3.43 19.05 -5.01
N ALA A 100 3.27 19.39 -6.28
CA ALA A 100 2.61 20.64 -6.70
C ALA A 100 1.11 20.68 -6.38
N THR A 101 0.48 19.54 -6.10
CA THR A 101 -0.94 19.45 -5.70
C THR A 101 -1.16 19.61 -4.20
N TRP A 102 -0.10 19.54 -3.39
CA TRP A 102 -0.17 19.58 -1.94
C TRP A 102 -0.52 20.97 -1.41
N ASP A 103 -1.23 21.04 -0.31
CA ASP A 103 -1.52 22.30 0.36
C ASP A 103 -0.22 22.94 0.85
N LYS A 104 -0.10 24.26 0.67
CA LYS A 104 1.13 24.98 0.98
C LYS A 104 1.45 24.96 2.47
N ASP A 105 2.57 24.38 2.80
CA ASP A 105 3.21 24.45 4.12
C ASP A 105 4.67 24.90 3.99
N SER A 106 4.95 26.14 4.35
CA SER A 106 6.31 26.70 4.33
C SER A 106 7.22 26.18 5.44
N SER A 107 6.70 25.37 6.35
CA SER A 107 7.50 24.71 7.40
C SER A 107 8.07 23.37 6.93
N HIS A 108 7.43 22.74 5.94
CA HIS A 108 7.92 21.49 5.34
C HIS A 108 8.94 21.76 4.23
N PRO A 109 10.00 20.94 4.09
CA PRO A 109 11.05 21.10 3.07
C PRO A 109 10.54 21.11 1.63
N SER A 110 9.49 20.38 1.31
CA SER A 110 8.86 20.38 -0.01
C SER A 110 8.08 21.65 -0.32
N GLY A 111 7.76 22.46 0.69
CA GLY A 111 6.88 23.63 0.57
C GLY A 111 5.39 23.28 0.57
N GLY A 112 5.03 22.01 0.75
CA GLY A 112 3.68 21.51 0.84
C GLY A 112 3.49 20.55 2.02
N ASP A 113 2.24 20.33 2.41
CA ASP A 113 1.86 19.35 3.43
C ASP A 113 1.70 17.97 2.78
N PRO A 114 2.58 16.98 3.09
CA PRO A 114 2.55 15.66 2.45
C PRO A 114 1.31 14.82 2.79
N LYS A 115 0.52 15.22 3.78
CA LYS A 115 -0.77 14.60 4.16
C LYS A 115 -1.96 15.20 3.40
N THR A 116 -1.70 15.98 2.37
CA THR A 116 -2.70 16.58 1.49
C THR A 116 -2.37 16.28 0.05
N GLY A 117 -3.27 16.64 -0.85
CA GLY A 117 -3.05 16.51 -2.28
C GLY A 117 -4.35 16.31 -3.04
N THR A 118 -4.20 16.14 -4.33
CA THR A 118 -5.32 15.86 -5.22
C THR A 118 -4.93 14.73 -6.16
N TRP A 119 -5.70 13.66 -6.14
CA TRP A 119 -5.50 12.56 -7.08
C TRP A 119 -5.59 13.04 -8.53
N ARG A 120 -4.70 12.56 -9.36
CA ARG A 120 -4.64 12.82 -10.80
C ARG A 120 -4.62 11.52 -11.59
N GLU A 121 -5.17 11.54 -12.78
CA GLU A 121 -4.89 10.50 -13.77
C GLU A 121 -3.44 10.69 -14.23
N GLY A 122 -2.49 10.00 -13.60
CA GLY A 122 -1.07 10.14 -13.86
C GLY A 122 -0.32 8.87 -13.46
N ALA A 123 0.68 8.52 -14.25
CA ALA A 123 1.69 7.50 -14.00
C ALA A 123 2.92 7.86 -14.84
N ASN A 124 3.96 7.02 -14.91
CA ASN A 124 5.15 7.28 -15.73
C ASN A 124 5.90 8.58 -15.39
N GLU A 125 5.70 9.11 -14.17
CA GLU A 125 6.27 10.40 -13.77
C GLU A 125 7.69 10.28 -13.20
N TRP A 126 8.02 9.13 -12.64
CA TRP A 126 9.36 8.77 -12.17
C TRP A 126 9.55 7.26 -12.28
N GLY A 127 10.75 6.75 -11.94
CA GLY A 127 11.03 5.32 -12.03
C GLY A 127 10.27 4.52 -10.97
N ASN A 128 11.03 3.92 -10.08
CA ASN A 128 10.49 3.08 -9.01
C ASN A 128 11.47 2.91 -7.86
N LEU A 129 11.12 2.03 -6.92
CA LEU A 129 12.03 1.41 -5.97
C LEU A 129 12.23 -0.06 -6.34
N THR A 130 13.49 -0.45 -6.57
CA THR A 130 13.88 -1.85 -6.83
C THR A 130 14.81 -2.35 -5.74
N ILE A 131 14.60 -3.57 -5.24
CA ILE A 131 15.47 -4.20 -4.24
C ILE A 131 15.87 -5.58 -4.74
N MET A 132 17.15 -5.87 -4.70
CA MET A 132 17.75 -7.12 -5.21
C MET A 132 18.48 -7.83 -4.08
N GLY A 133 18.08 -9.07 -3.80
CA GLY A 133 18.65 -9.94 -2.75
C GLY A 133 19.30 -11.19 -3.30
N GLU A 134 19.74 -12.04 -2.38
CA GLU A 134 20.47 -13.31 -2.64
C GLU A 134 19.59 -14.56 -2.45
N GLY A 135 18.27 -14.41 -2.33
CA GLY A 135 17.32 -15.50 -2.20
C GLY A 135 17.30 -16.42 -3.44
N VAL A 136 16.83 -17.64 -3.25
CA VAL A 136 16.74 -18.62 -4.34
C VAL A 136 15.61 -18.26 -5.28
N ILE A 137 15.87 -18.24 -6.58
CA ILE A 137 14.91 -18.03 -7.67
C ILE A 137 14.93 -19.21 -8.63
N SER A 138 13.92 -19.38 -9.47
CA SER A 138 13.86 -20.47 -10.43
C SER A 138 14.61 -20.16 -11.74
N ALA A 139 14.88 -18.91 -12.02
CA ALA A 139 15.63 -18.51 -13.20
C ALA A 139 17.10 -18.88 -13.10
N SER A 140 17.73 -19.10 -14.25
CA SER A 140 19.15 -19.37 -14.38
C SER A 140 19.78 -18.40 -15.36
N HIS A 141 20.81 -17.72 -14.94
CA HIS A 141 21.38 -16.61 -15.69
C HIS A 141 22.88 -16.72 -15.83
N SER A 142 23.44 -16.48 -17.00
CA SER A 142 24.86 -16.33 -17.23
C SER A 142 25.16 -14.95 -17.78
N LYS A 143 25.56 -14.02 -16.90
CA LYS A 143 25.96 -12.65 -17.25
C LYS A 143 24.99 -11.91 -18.15
N GLY A 144 23.76 -11.80 -17.74
CA GLY A 144 22.73 -11.07 -18.47
C GLY A 144 22.00 -11.89 -19.53
N LEU A 145 22.30 -13.16 -19.71
CA LEU A 145 21.58 -14.04 -20.63
C LEU A 145 20.84 -15.09 -19.82
N GLN A 146 19.52 -15.04 -19.86
CA GLN A 146 18.69 -16.10 -19.34
C GLN A 146 19.04 -17.41 -20.04
N VAL A 147 19.54 -18.38 -19.28
CA VAL A 147 19.92 -19.67 -19.82
C VAL A 147 18.86 -20.66 -19.44
N GLY A 148 17.86 -20.78 -20.27
CA GLY A 148 16.82 -21.82 -20.24
C GLY A 148 16.52 -22.42 -18.89
N SER A 149 15.41 -22.50 -18.69
CA SER A 149 14.48 -22.90 -17.66
C SER A 149 14.83 -23.98 -16.67
N ASN A 150 15.77 -24.74 -16.79
CA ASN A 150 15.96 -25.89 -15.90
C ASN A 150 16.88 -25.63 -14.70
N THR A 151 17.05 -24.38 -14.32
CA THR A 151 17.81 -24.04 -13.10
C THR A 151 19.13 -24.81 -12.97
N LYS A 152 19.77 -25.07 -14.08
CA LYS A 152 21.01 -25.85 -14.14
C LYS A 152 22.17 -24.94 -14.47
N ASP A 153 22.27 -23.83 -13.76
CA ASP A 153 23.52 -23.10 -13.80
C ASP A 153 24.62 -24.02 -13.23
N PRO A 154 25.65 -24.33 -14.03
CA PRO A 154 26.77 -25.18 -13.57
C PRO A 154 27.52 -24.58 -12.37
N SER A 155 27.38 -23.27 -12.11
CA SER A 155 27.95 -22.62 -10.91
C SER A 155 27.12 -22.89 -9.65
N GLY A 156 25.88 -23.37 -9.78
CA GLY A 156 24.96 -23.60 -8.67
C GLY A 156 24.32 -22.32 -8.12
N LEU A 157 24.40 -21.23 -8.85
CA LEU A 157 23.73 -19.96 -8.53
C LEU A 157 22.62 -19.70 -9.53
N ASN A 158 21.44 -19.40 -9.04
CA ASN A 158 20.34 -18.92 -9.84
C ASN A 158 20.31 -17.41 -9.72
N GLU A 159 20.65 -16.74 -10.80
CA GLU A 159 20.72 -15.29 -10.87
C GLU A 159 20.00 -14.83 -12.15
N ALA A 160 19.34 -13.67 -12.09
CA ALA A 160 18.73 -13.05 -13.25
C ALA A 160 19.04 -11.55 -13.30
N GLN A 161 18.91 -10.96 -14.49
CA GLN A 161 19.00 -9.52 -14.70
C GLN A 161 17.67 -8.88 -14.30
N MET A 162 17.74 -7.86 -13.44
CA MET A 162 16.55 -7.12 -13.05
C MET A 162 16.01 -6.29 -14.21
N GLU A 163 14.73 -6.41 -14.43
CA GLU A 163 13.99 -5.65 -15.42
C GLU A 163 14.11 -4.13 -15.21
N GLY A 164 14.04 -3.38 -16.30
CA GLY A 164 14.10 -1.91 -16.26
C GLY A 164 15.41 -1.31 -15.79
N LEU A 165 16.39 -2.12 -15.36
CA LEU A 165 17.68 -1.62 -14.91
C LEU A 165 18.77 -1.70 -15.98
N THR A 166 19.75 -0.80 -15.87
CA THR A 166 20.94 -0.84 -16.70
C THR A 166 21.67 -2.15 -16.51
N ASP A 167 22.06 -2.83 -17.61
CA ASP A 167 22.83 -4.07 -17.57
C ASP A 167 24.19 -3.86 -16.88
N ALA A 168 24.32 -4.46 -15.70
CA ALA A 168 25.53 -4.38 -14.88
C ALA A 168 25.53 -5.52 -13.84
N ASP A 169 26.71 -5.87 -13.34
CA ASP A 169 26.83 -6.92 -12.31
C ASP A 169 26.03 -6.59 -11.03
N TYR A 170 25.81 -5.33 -10.72
CA TYR A 170 25.06 -4.87 -9.55
C TYR A 170 23.54 -4.75 -9.80
N SER A 171 23.07 -5.07 -10.99
CA SER A 171 21.64 -5.19 -11.31
C SER A 171 21.18 -6.64 -11.48
N LEU A 172 21.99 -7.60 -11.05
CA LEU A 172 21.62 -9.00 -10.91
C LEU A 172 20.97 -9.26 -9.55
N TYR A 173 19.95 -10.13 -9.52
CA TYR A 173 19.33 -10.64 -8.29
C TYR A 173 19.36 -12.16 -8.25
N GLY A 174 18.96 -12.72 -7.10
CA GLY A 174 18.97 -14.16 -6.88
C GLY A 174 20.30 -14.66 -6.34
N GLY A 175 20.31 -15.92 -5.93
CA GLY A 175 21.46 -16.55 -5.28
C GLY A 175 21.10 -17.86 -4.59
N ALA A 176 21.59 -18.06 -3.37
CA ALA A 176 21.38 -19.28 -2.60
C ALA A 176 21.02 -19.03 -1.13
N ASP A 177 20.71 -17.80 -0.74
CA ASP A 177 20.41 -17.44 0.64
C ASP A 177 18.97 -16.97 0.83
N ASP A 178 18.07 -17.90 1.16
CA ASP A 178 16.68 -17.60 1.50
C ASP A 178 16.52 -16.79 2.80
N ASN A 179 17.59 -16.55 3.54
CA ASN A 179 17.62 -15.68 4.71
C ASN A 179 18.30 -14.34 4.43
N ASP A 180 18.48 -13.98 3.16
CA ASP A 180 18.99 -12.67 2.78
C ASP A 180 18.28 -11.54 3.54
N ASP A 181 19.07 -10.55 3.97
CA ASP A 181 18.62 -9.35 4.67
C ASP A 181 19.03 -8.13 3.86
N SER A 182 18.10 -7.62 3.07
CA SER A 182 18.24 -6.39 2.31
C SER A 182 17.82 -5.13 3.08
N GLY A 183 17.47 -5.25 4.36
CA GLY A 183 17.11 -4.16 5.27
C GLY A 183 15.64 -4.16 5.70
N SER A 184 15.05 -2.96 5.82
CA SER A 184 13.66 -2.84 6.27
C SER A 184 12.93 -1.66 5.64
N ILE A 185 11.64 -1.84 5.43
CA ILE A 185 10.73 -0.81 4.93
C ILE A 185 9.51 -0.75 5.85
N SER A 186 9.20 0.46 6.35
CA SER A 186 7.99 0.71 7.11
C SER A 186 7.42 2.09 6.75
N TYR A 187 6.10 2.17 6.54
CA TYR A 187 5.34 3.37 6.17
C TYR A 187 5.94 4.12 4.96
N LEU A 188 5.93 3.45 3.81
CA LEU A 188 6.39 3.96 2.52
C LEU A 188 5.24 4.14 1.54
N SER A 189 5.04 5.35 1.02
CA SER A 189 4.08 5.63 -0.05
C SER A 189 4.81 5.91 -1.36
N LEU A 190 4.58 5.06 -2.38
CA LEU A 190 5.10 5.14 -3.74
C LEU A 190 3.98 5.63 -4.66
N ARG A 191 4.16 6.80 -5.30
CA ARG A 191 3.09 7.48 -6.04
C ARG A 191 3.53 7.84 -7.44
N TYR A 192 2.67 7.60 -8.46
CA TYR A 192 2.87 8.03 -9.86
C TYR A 192 4.14 7.48 -10.52
N ALA A 193 4.54 6.26 -10.16
CA ALA A 193 5.74 5.61 -10.66
C ALA A 193 5.52 4.91 -12.03
N GLY A 194 6.40 4.01 -12.41
CA GLY A 194 6.26 3.18 -13.59
C GLY A 194 6.89 3.75 -14.84
N LYS A 195 8.11 4.33 -14.73
CA LYS A 195 8.79 4.89 -15.90
C LYS A 195 9.00 3.85 -17.00
N VAL A 196 8.46 4.12 -18.17
CA VAL A 196 8.72 3.34 -19.36
C VAL A 196 10.15 3.60 -19.81
N VAL A 197 11.00 2.59 -19.78
CA VAL A 197 12.42 2.65 -20.15
C VAL A 197 12.71 2.03 -21.52
N GLY A 198 11.73 1.31 -22.08
CA GLY A 198 11.82 0.68 -23.38
C GLY A 198 10.50 0.04 -23.79
N LEU A 199 10.43 -0.54 -24.95
CA LEU A 199 9.26 -1.28 -25.41
C LEU A 199 9.20 -2.64 -24.69
N GLY A 200 8.14 -2.87 -23.91
CA GLY A 200 8.02 -4.06 -23.06
C GLY A 200 9.14 -4.10 -22.00
N ASN A 201 9.42 -2.96 -21.39
CA ASN A 201 10.41 -2.83 -20.35
C ASN A 201 10.03 -1.58 -19.51
N GLU A 202 9.03 -1.72 -18.74
CA GLU A 202 8.43 -0.78 -17.83
C GLU A 202 8.95 -1.04 -16.40
N LEU A 203 8.70 -0.12 -15.49
CA LEU A 203 9.09 -0.27 -14.10
C LEU A 203 7.85 -0.46 -13.22
N ASN A 204 7.87 -1.49 -12.39
CA ASN A 204 6.85 -1.72 -11.38
C ASN A 204 6.89 -0.66 -10.27
N GLY A 205 5.86 -0.53 -9.47
CA GLY A 205 5.87 0.37 -8.31
C GLY A 205 6.96 -0.01 -7.32
N LEU A 206 7.01 -1.28 -6.93
CA LEU A 206 8.04 -1.89 -6.10
C LEU A 206 8.49 -3.23 -6.71
N SER A 207 9.74 -3.30 -7.13
CA SER A 207 10.34 -4.52 -7.69
C SER A 207 11.18 -5.24 -6.63
N LEU A 208 10.94 -6.53 -6.39
CA LEU A 208 11.58 -7.35 -5.37
C LEU A 208 12.21 -8.60 -5.99
N GLY A 209 13.49 -8.58 -6.30
CA GLY A 209 14.19 -9.70 -6.92
C GLY A 209 14.98 -10.54 -5.92
N GLY A 210 14.59 -11.81 -5.69
CA GLY A 210 15.32 -12.74 -4.83
C GLY A 210 15.48 -12.28 -3.37
N ILE A 211 14.50 -11.59 -2.82
CA ILE A 211 14.60 -11.07 -1.45
C ILE A 211 14.36 -12.19 -0.43
N GLY A 212 15.21 -12.27 0.58
CA GLY A 212 15.12 -13.25 1.64
C GLY A 212 14.21 -12.85 2.81
N ARG A 213 13.91 -13.83 3.68
CA ARG A 213 12.94 -13.69 4.78
C ARG A 213 13.42 -12.86 5.98
N GLU A 214 14.69 -12.47 6.04
CA GLU A 214 15.20 -11.58 7.07
C GLU A 214 15.06 -10.10 6.68
N THR A 215 14.54 -9.80 5.49
CA THR A 215 14.13 -8.46 5.07
C THR A 215 12.72 -8.20 5.58
N ASP A 216 12.55 -7.11 6.34
CA ASP A 216 11.25 -6.71 6.88
C ASP A 216 10.56 -5.69 5.99
N ILE A 217 9.34 -5.99 5.52
CA ILE A 217 8.53 -5.06 4.69
C ILE A 217 7.11 -4.99 5.26
N ASP A 218 6.76 -3.81 5.76
CA ASP A 218 5.41 -3.51 6.24
C ASP A 218 4.98 -2.08 5.89
N HIS A 219 3.66 -1.84 5.85
CA HIS A 219 3.04 -0.55 5.55
C HIS A 219 3.61 0.11 4.28
N VAL A 220 3.31 -0.52 3.14
CA VAL A 220 3.69 -0.01 1.80
C VAL A 220 2.44 0.31 1.00
N GLU A 221 2.41 1.49 0.41
CA GLU A 221 1.38 1.88 -0.56
C GLU A 221 1.97 2.11 -1.93
N ILE A 222 1.30 1.60 -2.97
CA ILE A 222 1.54 1.95 -4.37
C ILE A 222 0.28 2.61 -4.92
N MET A 223 0.43 3.82 -5.45
CA MET A 223 -0.67 4.60 -6.01
C MET A 223 -0.30 5.06 -7.41
N ASN A 224 -1.04 4.60 -8.41
CA ASN A 224 -0.85 4.94 -9.82
C ASN A 224 0.52 4.51 -10.37
N ASN A 225 0.61 3.31 -10.90
CA ASN A 225 1.78 2.81 -11.64
C ASN A 225 1.41 2.48 -13.09
N VAL A 226 2.38 2.44 -14.00
CA VAL A 226 2.13 2.06 -15.42
C VAL A 226 1.96 0.57 -15.54
N ASP A 227 2.86 -0.16 -14.95
CA ASP A 227 2.99 -1.60 -14.92
C ASP A 227 2.48 -2.12 -13.58
N ASP A 228 3.06 -3.16 -13.01
CA ASP A 228 2.60 -3.75 -11.78
C ASP A 228 2.70 -2.84 -10.56
N GLY A 229 1.89 -3.14 -9.58
CA GLY A 229 2.01 -2.53 -8.25
C GLY A 229 3.26 -3.03 -7.54
N ILE A 230 3.28 -4.31 -7.21
CA ILE A 230 4.46 -5.02 -6.69
C ILE A 230 4.71 -6.21 -7.59
N GLU A 231 5.96 -6.40 -7.99
CA GLU A 231 6.39 -7.64 -8.63
C GLU A 231 7.51 -8.31 -7.85
N ILE A 232 7.38 -9.64 -7.65
CA ILE A 232 8.27 -10.45 -6.83
C ILE A 232 8.86 -11.60 -7.64
N TRP A 233 10.12 -11.50 -7.99
CA TRP A 233 10.86 -12.58 -8.65
C TRP A 233 11.52 -13.50 -7.62
N GLY A 234 10.82 -14.53 -7.21
CA GLY A 234 11.33 -15.58 -6.32
C GLY A 234 11.68 -15.11 -4.90
N GLY A 235 12.55 -15.84 -4.24
CA GLY A 235 12.94 -15.56 -2.85
C GLY A 235 11.88 -15.96 -1.83
N THR A 236 11.97 -15.36 -0.64
CA THR A 236 11.16 -15.75 0.54
C THR A 236 10.70 -14.56 1.38
N VAL A 237 10.75 -13.35 0.84
CA VAL A 237 10.32 -12.13 1.53
C VAL A 237 8.86 -12.26 2.00
N ASN A 238 8.58 -11.68 3.16
CA ASN A 238 7.24 -11.59 3.70
C ASN A 238 6.75 -10.14 3.69
N LEU A 239 5.47 -9.93 3.38
CA LEU A 239 4.86 -8.60 3.28
C LEU A 239 3.63 -8.49 4.17
N LYS A 240 3.46 -7.35 4.85
CA LYS A 240 2.31 -7.07 5.67
C LYS A 240 1.85 -5.62 5.52
N TYR A 241 0.53 -5.39 5.51
CA TYR A 241 -0.06 -4.05 5.35
C TYR A 241 0.35 -3.38 4.04
N VAL A 242 -0.09 -3.95 2.93
CA VAL A 242 0.19 -3.44 1.58
C VAL A 242 -1.08 -2.94 0.93
N SER A 243 -1.04 -1.73 0.38
CA SER A 243 -2.14 -1.09 -0.36
C SER A 243 -1.71 -0.78 -1.79
N ILE A 244 -2.49 -1.23 -2.78
CA ILE A 244 -2.19 -1.06 -4.21
C ILE A 244 -3.41 -0.52 -4.93
N TRP A 245 -3.24 0.61 -5.64
CA TRP A 245 -4.33 1.33 -6.31
C TRP A 245 -3.95 1.74 -7.71
N ASN A 246 -4.88 1.52 -8.66
CA ASN A 246 -4.82 2.11 -10.00
C ASN A 246 -3.51 1.83 -10.73
N VAL A 247 -3.13 0.58 -10.85
CA VAL A 247 -1.98 0.14 -11.64
C VAL A 247 -2.43 -0.30 -13.04
N GLY A 248 -1.52 -0.31 -13.99
CA GLY A 248 -1.85 -0.53 -15.40
C GLY A 248 -1.90 -1.99 -15.79
N ASP A 249 -1.10 -2.82 -15.16
CA ASP A 249 -1.06 -4.27 -15.34
C ASP A 249 -1.48 -4.97 -14.04
N ASP A 250 -0.69 -5.83 -13.46
CA ASP A 250 -1.08 -6.61 -12.30
C ASP A 250 -0.88 -5.86 -10.99
N SER A 251 -1.85 -6.00 -10.06
CA SER A 251 -1.68 -5.30 -8.78
C SER A 251 -0.59 -5.94 -7.92
N PHE A 252 -0.55 -7.26 -7.88
CA PHE A 252 0.43 -8.03 -7.13
C PHE A 252 0.87 -9.21 -7.99
N ASP A 253 2.02 -9.08 -8.62
CA ASP A 253 2.59 -10.11 -9.48
C ASP A 253 3.69 -10.89 -8.77
N VAL A 254 3.76 -12.17 -9.09
CA VAL A 254 4.70 -13.12 -8.51
C VAL A 254 5.24 -14.04 -9.58
N ASP A 255 6.55 -14.06 -9.71
CA ASP A 255 7.27 -14.92 -10.65
C ASP A 255 8.42 -15.68 -9.96
N GLN A 256 9.04 -16.57 -10.69
CA GLN A 256 10.32 -17.26 -10.37
C GLN A 256 10.37 -17.95 -9.00
N GLY A 257 9.24 -18.43 -8.52
CA GLY A 257 9.21 -19.28 -7.33
C GLY A 257 9.26 -18.53 -6.00
N TRP A 258 8.41 -17.55 -5.80
CA TRP A 258 8.24 -16.89 -4.52
C TRP A 258 7.67 -17.87 -3.46
N ARG A 259 8.32 -17.93 -2.29
CA ARG A 259 7.98 -18.85 -1.20
C ARG A 259 7.80 -18.11 0.12
N GLY A 260 7.25 -16.89 0.03
CA GLY A 260 6.99 -16.02 1.16
C GLY A 260 5.55 -16.10 1.66
N LYS A 261 5.23 -15.16 2.53
CA LYS A 261 3.93 -14.97 3.17
C LYS A 261 3.47 -13.54 2.99
N ALA A 262 2.16 -13.34 2.87
CA ALA A 262 1.59 -11.99 2.92
C ALA A 262 0.36 -11.95 3.82
N GLN A 263 0.12 -10.81 4.48
CA GLN A 263 -1.07 -10.57 5.27
C GLN A 263 -1.47 -9.10 5.24
N PHE A 264 -2.78 -8.86 5.24
CA PHE A 264 -3.38 -7.52 5.17
C PHE A 264 -3.01 -6.79 3.87
N LEU A 265 -3.40 -7.40 2.74
CA LEU A 265 -3.26 -6.81 1.42
C LEU A 265 -4.57 -6.12 1.01
N PHE A 266 -4.48 -4.90 0.52
CA PHE A 266 -5.61 -4.15 0.00
C PHE A 266 -5.36 -3.76 -1.45
N VAL A 267 -6.18 -4.25 -2.36
CA VAL A 267 -6.06 -4.04 -3.81
C VAL A 267 -7.31 -3.35 -4.33
N VAL A 268 -7.12 -2.26 -5.07
CA VAL A 268 -8.19 -1.55 -5.77
C VAL A 268 -7.82 -1.42 -7.23
N GLN A 269 -8.47 -2.21 -8.09
CA GLN A 269 -8.34 -2.04 -9.54
C GLN A 269 -8.93 -0.71 -9.98
N GLY A 270 -8.24 -0.03 -10.87
CA GLY A 270 -8.65 1.25 -11.40
C GLY A 270 -8.01 1.53 -12.73
N TYR A 271 -7.77 2.78 -13.04
CA TYR A 271 -7.22 3.22 -14.31
C TYR A 271 -5.84 3.85 -14.09
N SER A 272 -4.87 3.40 -14.87
CA SER A 272 -3.57 4.02 -15.01
C SER A 272 -3.40 4.60 -16.41
N VAL A 273 -3.03 5.86 -16.48
CA VAL A 273 -2.68 6.54 -17.73
C VAL A 273 -1.32 6.06 -18.21
N ASP A 274 -1.14 6.03 -19.52
CA ASP A 274 0.10 5.62 -20.20
C ASP A 274 0.49 4.14 -20.02
N ALA A 275 -0.41 3.30 -19.53
CA ALA A 275 -0.19 1.87 -19.53
C ALA A 275 -0.09 1.35 -20.98
N ASN A 276 1.04 0.73 -21.30
CA ASN A 276 1.23 0.01 -22.55
C ASN A 276 1.23 -1.50 -22.35
N GLN A 277 1.25 -1.92 -21.10
CA GLN A 277 1.11 -3.28 -20.63
C GLN A 277 -0.31 -3.51 -20.09
N GLY A 278 -0.72 -4.74 -19.98
CA GLY A 278 -2.01 -5.13 -19.46
C GLY A 278 -3.19 -4.45 -20.15
N SER A 279 -4.24 -4.27 -19.41
CA SER A 279 -5.48 -3.67 -19.91
C SER A 279 -5.56 -2.15 -19.72
N GLY A 280 -4.63 -1.54 -19.00
CA GLY A 280 -4.66 -0.13 -18.60
C GLY A 280 -5.71 0.19 -17.53
N VAL A 281 -6.47 -0.81 -17.09
CA VAL A 281 -7.49 -0.69 -16.04
C VAL A 281 -7.24 -1.69 -14.90
N GLY A 282 -6.00 -2.17 -14.79
CA GLY A 282 -5.56 -3.30 -13.99
C GLY A 282 -5.88 -4.61 -14.72
N ASP A 283 -4.87 -5.44 -14.95
CA ASP A 283 -5.08 -6.77 -15.52
C ASP A 283 -5.57 -7.69 -14.40
N ASN A 284 -4.73 -8.41 -13.72
CA ASN A 284 -5.18 -9.22 -12.58
C ASN A 284 -5.00 -8.47 -11.25
N CYS A 285 -5.81 -8.80 -10.24
CA CYS A 285 -5.51 -8.32 -8.89
C CYS A 285 -4.30 -9.05 -8.30
N PHE A 286 -4.14 -10.33 -8.68
CA PHE A 286 -2.98 -11.16 -8.38
C PHE A 286 -2.61 -11.98 -9.62
N GLU A 287 -1.40 -11.83 -10.13
CA GLU A 287 -0.82 -12.80 -11.03
C GLU A 287 0.09 -13.74 -10.23
N MET A 288 -0.08 -15.06 -10.44
CA MET A 288 0.61 -16.08 -9.65
C MET A 288 1.33 -17.04 -10.58
N ASP A 289 2.58 -16.70 -10.88
CA ASP A 289 3.44 -17.57 -11.65
C ASP A 289 4.23 -18.51 -10.75
N GLY A 290 4.41 -19.72 -11.20
CA GLY A 290 5.07 -20.77 -10.41
C GLY A 290 6.58 -20.68 -10.44
N ALA A 291 7.13 -20.77 -11.61
CA ALA A 291 8.57 -20.75 -11.86
C ALA A 291 8.81 -20.06 -13.21
N GLU A 292 10.02 -19.67 -13.50
CA GLU A 292 10.43 -19.11 -14.81
C GLU A 292 10.00 -20.00 -15.99
N ASP A 293 9.78 -21.27 -15.74
CA ASP A 293 9.34 -22.29 -16.64
C ASP A 293 8.69 -23.38 -15.76
N SER A 294 7.51 -23.86 -16.12
CA SER A 294 6.72 -24.81 -15.33
C SER A 294 7.51 -26.00 -14.78
N ASP A 295 8.58 -26.38 -15.45
CA ASP A 295 9.47 -27.47 -15.06
C ASP A 295 10.63 -27.03 -14.17
N ALA A 296 10.82 -25.76 -13.94
CA ALA A 296 11.89 -25.21 -13.10
C ALA A 296 11.58 -25.32 -11.59
N GLN A 297 12.59 -25.09 -10.78
CA GLN A 297 12.51 -25.09 -9.33
C GLN A 297 13.31 -23.90 -8.73
N PRO A 298 12.81 -23.30 -7.65
CA PRO A 298 11.56 -23.60 -6.94
C PRO A 298 10.32 -23.10 -7.68
N VAL A 299 9.17 -23.71 -7.43
CA VAL A 299 7.88 -23.16 -7.82
C VAL A 299 7.34 -22.28 -6.69
N THR A 300 6.51 -21.32 -7.02
CA THR A 300 5.79 -20.48 -6.05
C THR A 300 4.92 -21.35 -5.13
N THR A 301 5.11 -21.19 -3.83
CA THR A 301 4.35 -21.86 -2.77
C THR A 301 4.09 -20.91 -1.63
N SER A 302 3.34 -19.86 -1.90
CA SER A 302 3.07 -18.79 -0.94
C SER A 302 1.77 -19.00 -0.19
N VAL A 303 1.63 -18.30 0.94
CA VAL A 303 0.43 -18.26 1.75
C VAL A 303 0.02 -16.82 2.00
N ILE A 304 -1.20 -16.47 1.58
CA ILE A 304 -1.77 -15.13 1.71
C ILE A 304 -2.97 -15.20 2.62
N TYR A 305 -2.94 -14.46 3.73
CA TYR A 305 -4.07 -14.28 4.63
C TYR A 305 -4.60 -12.86 4.55
N ASN A 306 -5.91 -12.71 4.72
CA ASN A 306 -6.53 -11.41 4.96
C ASN A 306 -6.28 -10.39 3.83
N ALA A 307 -6.60 -10.72 2.60
CA ALA A 307 -6.63 -9.76 1.49
C ALA A 307 -8.04 -9.22 1.28
N THR A 308 -8.17 -7.93 0.98
CA THR A 308 -9.40 -7.31 0.46
C THR A 308 -9.14 -6.79 -0.94
N VAL A 309 -9.94 -7.25 -1.88
CA VAL A 309 -9.81 -6.95 -3.31
C VAL A 309 -11.08 -6.29 -3.80
N ILE A 310 -10.95 -5.11 -4.39
CA ILE A 310 -12.03 -4.36 -5.01
C ILE A 310 -11.73 -4.20 -6.49
N GLY A 311 -12.43 -4.94 -7.33
CA GLY A 311 -12.26 -4.93 -8.78
C GLY A 311 -12.87 -3.71 -9.46
N ASN A 312 -12.58 -3.55 -10.75
CA ASN A 312 -13.31 -2.69 -11.66
C ASN A 312 -14.42 -3.51 -12.34
N PRO A 313 -15.71 -3.32 -11.99
CA PRO A 313 -16.77 -4.22 -12.41
C PRO A 313 -17.18 -4.09 -13.89
N LEU A 314 -16.53 -3.22 -14.66
CA LEU A 314 -16.85 -3.01 -16.08
C LEU A 314 -15.92 -3.81 -16.99
N ASP A 315 -14.67 -3.41 -17.05
CA ASP A 315 -13.65 -4.01 -17.89
C ASP A 315 -12.33 -4.25 -17.10
N GLY A 316 -12.40 -4.37 -15.78
CA GLY A 316 -11.32 -4.93 -14.96
C GLY A 316 -11.23 -6.43 -15.19
N ASP A 317 -10.10 -7.02 -14.92
CA ASP A 317 -9.84 -8.42 -15.22
C ASP A 317 -10.04 -9.33 -13.99
N HIS A 318 -9.19 -10.32 -13.78
CA HIS A 318 -9.41 -11.41 -12.86
C HIS A 318 -9.09 -11.05 -11.40
N GLY A 319 -9.67 -11.80 -10.48
CA GLY A 319 -9.24 -11.74 -9.07
C GLY A 319 -7.84 -12.31 -8.88
N THR A 320 -7.55 -13.41 -9.57
CA THR A 320 -6.21 -13.99 -9.63
C THR A 320 -6.03 -14.86 -10.89
N ALA A 321 -4.93 -14.69 -11.59
CA ALA A 321 -4.50 -15.55 -12.69
C ALA A 321 -3.35 -16.45 -12.22
N TRP A 322 -3.30 -17.68 -12.71
CA TRP A 322 -2.31 -18.67 -12.25
C TRP A 322 -1.72 -19.41 -13.44
N ARG A 323 -0.41 -19.45 -13.52
CA ARG A 323 0.34 -20.16 -14.56
C ARG A 323 1.64 -20.76 -14.00
N ASP A 324 2.41 -21.41 -14.84
CA ASP A 324 3.77 -21.92 -14.54
C ASP A 324 3.88 -22.76 -13.28
N ASN A 325 2.84 -23.59 -13.04
CA ASN A 325 2.83 -24.50 -11.89
C ASN A 325 2.70 -23.80 -10.51
N ALA A 326 2.12 -22.60 -10.45
CA ALA A 326 1.90 -21.87 -9.20
C ALA A 326 1.08 -22.67 -8.18
N ARG A 327 1.40 -22.55 -6.91
CA ARG A 327 0.76 -23.25 -5.80
C ARG A 327 0.60 -22.30 -4.62
N VAL A 328 -0.54 -21.61 -4.57
CA VAL A 328 -0.78 -20.53 -3.61
C VAL A 328 -1.98 -20.88 -2.74
N GLN A 329 -1.96 -20.44 -1.49
CA GLN A 329 -3.07 -20.56 -0.56
C GLN A 329 -3.56 -19.17 -0.19
N PHE A 330 -4.81 -18.83 -0.58
CA PHE A 330 -5.52 -17.64 -0.13
C PHE A 330 -6.49 -18.00 0.98
N ARG A 331 -6.44 -17.29 2.10
CA ARG A 331 -7.26 -17.56 3.27
C ARG A 331 -7.81 -16.28 3.90
N ASN A 332 -9.04 -16.31 4.36
CA ASN A 332 -9.71 -15.16 5.00
C ASN A 332 -9.74 -13.90 4.11
N CYS A 333 -9.92 -14.06 2.81
CA CYS A 333 -9.92 -12.95 1.86
C CYS A 333 -11.34 -12.46 1.54
N ILE A 334 -11.42 -11.25 1.02
CA ILE A 334 -12.62 -10.66 0.40
C ILE A 334 -12.30 -10.37 -1.06
N PHE A 335 -13.10 -10.89 -1.99
CA PHE A 335 -13.05 -10.56 -3.40
C PHE A 335 -14.38 -9.97 -3.83
N MET A 336 -14.38 -8.72 -4.28
CA MET A 336 -15.61 -8.02 -4.64
C MET A 336 -15.46 -7.17 -5.90
N ASP A 337 -16.58 -7.01 -6.62
CA ASP A 337 -16.70 -6.17 -7.82
C ASP A 337 -15.72 -6.52 -8.96
N LEU A 338 -15.27 -7.76 -9.08
CA LEU A 338 -14.41 -8.19 -10.17
C LEU A 338 -15.14 -8.13 -11.52
N GLY A 339 -14.45 -7.67 -12.56
CA GLY A 339 -14.99 -7.55 -13.92
C GLY A 339 -14.93 -8.85 -14.71
N GLU A 340 -14.01 -9.75 -14.38
CA GLU A 340 -13.81 -11.05 -15.00
C GLU A 340 -13.91 -12.18 -13.95
N LYS A 341 -13.29 -13.34 -14.21
CA LYS A 341 -13.33 -14.50 -13.32
C LYS A 341 -12.61 -14.23 -12.00
N LEU A 342 -13.07 -14.90 -10.95
CA LEU A 342 -12.33 -14.89 -9.69
C LEU A 342 -10.95 -15.54 -9.86
N VAL A 343 -10.89 -16.70 -10.50
CA VAL A 343 -9.65 -17.44 -10.79
C VAL A 343 -9.60 -17.79 -12.26
N LYS A 344 -8.50 -17.43 -12.92
CA LYS A 344 -8.15 -17.86 -14.27
C LYS A 344 -6.99 -18.85 -14.20
N ALA A 345 -7.16 -20.03 -14.81
CA ALA A 345 -6.05 -20.91 -15.11
C ALA A 345 -5.44 -20.52 -16.46
N ASP A 346 -4.19 -20.23 -16.48
CA ASP A 346 -3.42 -20.13 -17.72
C ASP A 346 -2.54 -21.36 -17.84
N ASN A 347 -2.76 -22.13 -18.92
CA ASN A 347 -1.97 -23.32 -19.23
C ASN A 347 -1.01 -23.06 -20.39
N ASP A 348 -1.02 -21.86 -20.96
CA ASP A 348 -0.07 -21.41 -21.96
C ASP A 348 0.98 -20.57 -21.26
N ASP A 349 1.92 -21.26 -20.67
CA ASP A 349 3.03 -20.67 -19.93
C ASP A 349 4.10 -20.03 -20.82
N GLY A 350 3.84 -19.87 -22.10
CA GLY A 350 4.72 -19.15 -23.03
C GLY A 350 6.05 -19.86 -23.33
N ASP A 351 6.48 -20.76 -22.49
CA ASP A 351 7.76 -21.49 -22.59
C ASP A 351 7.64 -22.84 -23.35
N GLY A 352 6.40 -23.27 -23.61
CA GLY A 352 6.08 -24.53 -24.27
C GLY A 352 6.15 -25.76 -23.37
N ALA A 353 6.21 -25.59 -22.04
CA ALA A 353 6.03 -26.67 -21.08
C ALA A 353 4.53 -27.07 -20.97
N ASN A 354 4.15 -27.86 -20.01
CA ASN A 354 2.80 -28.39 -19.95
C ASN A 354 2.02 -27.94 -18.70
N GLY A 355 2.19 -26.71 -18.30
CA GLY A 355 1.41 -26.10 -17.21
C GLY A 355 1.73 -26.71 -15.83
N TYR A 356 0.81 -27.45 -15.23
CA TYR A 356 0.96 -27.87 -13.83
C TYR A 356 1.66 -29.23 -13.67
N GLY A 357 2.52 -29.32 -12.63
CA GLY A 357 3.35 -30.46 -12.36
C GLY A 357 4.50 -30.60 -13.33
N TYR A 358 5.52 -31.37 -12.94
CA TYR A 358 6.70 -31.58 -13.76
C TYR A 358 6.33 -32.24 -15.10
N ASN A 359 6.64 -31.62 -16.23
CA ASN A 359 6.17 -32.03 -17.56
C ASN A 359 4.66 -32.29 -17.64
N GLY A 360 3.83 -31.44 -17.02
CA GLY A 360 2.39 -31.57 -17.04
C GLY A 360 1.84 -32.81 -16.33
N THR A 361 2.54 -33.29 -15.30
CA THR A 361 2.14 -34.50 -14.56
C THR A 361 1.05 -34.26 -13.53
N LEU A 362 0.73 -32.99 -13.23
CA LEU A 362 -0.36 -32.56 -12.36
C LEU A 362 -1.36 -31.74 -13.17
N SER A 363 -2.62 -32.14 -13.22
CA SER A 363 -3.63 -31.31 -13.87
C SER A 363 -4.04 -30.15 -12.97
N TRP A 364 -4.60 -29.10 -13.58
CA TRP A 364 -5.15 -27.94 -12.86
C TRP A 364 -6.07 -28.38 -11.71
N GLU A 365 -7.04 -29.25 -11.99
CA GLU A 365 -8.00 -29.74 -10.99
C GLU A 365 -7.28 -30.50 -9.86
N LYS A 366 -6.24 -31.25 -10.20
CA LYS A 366 -5.50 -32.03 -9.20
C LYS A 366 -4.65 -31.16 -8.28
N THR A 367 -4.21 -30.00 -8.73
CA THR A 367 -3.53 -29.02 -7.87
C THR A 367 -4.41 -28.59 -6.70
N TRP A 368 -5.70 -28.36 -6.95
CA TRP A 368 -6.69 -27.98 -5.95
C TRP A 368 -7.16 -29.15 -5.07
N GLU A 369 -7.00 -30.39 -5.51
CA GLU A 369 -7.40 -31.59 -4.78
C GLU A 369 -6.27 -32.22 -3.97
N THR A 370 -5.02 -31.96 -4.34
CA THR A 370 -3.85 -32.62 -3.74
C THR A 370 -3.45 -31.96 -2.42
N ASP A 371 -3.37 -32.77 -1.36
CA ASP A 371 -2.91 -32.28 -0.06
C ASP A 371 -1.44 -31.83 -0.17
N TYR A 372 -1.16 -30.70 0.44
CA TYR A 372 0.21 -30.23 0.56
C TYR A 372 1.06 -31.19 1.36
N THR A 373 2.15 -31.59 0.77
CA THR A 373 3.29 -32.23 1.46
C THR A 373 4.56 -31.75 0.76
N VAL A 374 5.70 -31.78 1.43
CA VAL A 374 6.97 -31.47 0.76
C VAL A 374 7.15 -32.35 -0.49
N THR A 375 6.78 -33.62 -0.42
CA THR A 375 6.88 -34.55 -1.56
C THR A 375 5.94 -34.20 -2.72
N SER A 376 4.73 -33.73 -2.44
CA SER A 376 3.79 -33.30 -3.50
C SER A 376 4.17 -31.97 -4.12
N THR A 377 4.98 -31.18 -3.47
CA THR A 377 5.46 -29.89 -3.95
C THR A 377 6.68 -30.02 -4.84
N VAL A 378 7.61 -30.90 -4.44
CA VAL A 378 8.82 -31.13 -5.20
C VAL A 378 8.52 -32.04 -6.37
N ASN A 379 8.60 -31.51 -7.54
CA ASN A 379 8.77 -32.31 -8.73
C ASN A 379 10.19 -32.88 -8.76
N ASP A 380 10.37 -34.02 -9.37
CA ASP A 380 11.70 -34.63 -9.47
C ASP A 380 12.61 -33.71 -10.30
N CYS A 381 13.23 -32.82 -9.62
CA CYS A 381 14.18 -31.86 -10.18
C CYS A 381 15.47 -32.62 -10.58
N GLY A 382 15.34 -33.61 -11.49
CA GLY A 382 16.37 -34.53 -11.96
C GLY A 382 17.72 -33.95 -12.34
N GLY A 383 18.33 -33.20 -11.42
CA GLY A 383 19.65 -32.62 -11.58
C GLY A 383 19.77 -31.17 -11.14
N CYS A 384 19.00 -30.72 -10.17
CA CYS A 384 19.23 -29.42 -9.53
C CYS A 384 20.66 -29.33 -8.99
N PRO A 385 21.41 -28.28 -9.31
CA PRO A 385 22.87 -28.33 -9.21
C PRO A 385 23.44 -27.96 -7.84
N SER A 386 22.68 -27.41 -6.92
CA SER A 386 23.22 -26.96 -5.64
C SER A 386 22.72 -27.77 -4.45
N ALA A 387 23.47 -27.75 -3.34
CA ALA A 387 23.07 -28.38 -2.10
C ALA A 387 21.76 -27.79 -1.52
N ALA A 388 21.43 -26.56 -1.84
CA ALA A 388 20.16 -25.90 -1.47
C ALA A 388 18.97 -26.60 -2.13
N PHE A 389 19.10 -27.04 -3.38
CA PHE A 389 18.08 -27.75 -4.13
C PHE A 389 17.98 -29.24 -3.83
N ASN A 390 18.97 -29.81 -3.18
CA ASN A 390 18.97 -31.22 -2.81
C ASN A 390 18.14 -31.56 -1.57
N ASN A 391 17.62 -30.54 -0.87
CA ASN A 391 16.76 -30.71 0.27
C ASN A 391 15.47 -29.88 0.12
N ALA A 392 14.47 -30.51 -0.43
CA ALA A 392 13.15 -29.91 -0.62
C ALA A 392 12.57 -29.29 0.65
N SER A 393 12.84 -29.84 1.81
CA SER A 393 12.39 -29.29 3.10
C SER A 393 12.96 -27.91 3.40
N ASN A 394 14.09 -27.56 2.82
CA ASN A 394 14.68 -26.23 3.00
C ASN A 394 14.05 -25.19 2.07
N LEU A 395 13.59 -25.60 0.89
CA LEU A 395 12.97 -24.71 -0.09
C LEU A 395 11.51 -24.42 0.26
N TYR A 396 10.74 -25.45 0.62
CA TYR A 396 9.29 -25.40 0.73
C TYR A 396 8.84 -25.49 2.19
N THR A 397 8.97 -24.39 2.91
CA THR A 397 8.64 -24.32 4.34
C THR A 397 7.42 -23.45 4.65
N THR A 398 6.90 -22.73 3.68
CA THR A 398 5.83 -21.73 3.87
C THR A 398 4.47 -22.38 4.02
N GLN A 399 4.07 -23.20 3.06
CA GLN A 399 2.88 -24.05 3.20
C GLN A 399 3.17 -25.18 4.16
N THR A 400 2.32 -25.43 5.11
CA THR A 400 2.49 -26.49 6.12
C THR A 400 1.34 -27.47 6.17
N SER A 401 0.19 -27.11 5.60
CA SER A 401 -1.05 -27.89 5.58
C SER A 401 -1.98 -27.35 4.49
N GLY A 402 -3.11 -28.02 4.26
CA GLY A 402 -4.08 -27.64 3.25
C GLY A 402 -3.82 -28.28 1.90
N LYS A 403 -4.32 -27.69 0.83
CA LYS A 403 -4.10 -28.13 -0.54
C LYS A 403 -2.87 -27.43 -1.14
N LEU A 404 -2.35 -27.93 -2.24
CA LEU A 404 -1.30 -27.24 -2.99
C LEU A 404 -1.79 -25.85 -3.44
N ALA A 405 -3.03 -25.77 -3.92
CA ALA A 405 -3.71 -24.54 -4.27
C ALA A 405 -5.07 -24.50 -3.57
N GLU A 406 -5.41 -23.40 -2.93
CA GLU A 406 -6.73 -23.24 -2.30
C GLU A 406 -7.11 -21.78 -2.10
N ILE A 407 -8.43 -21.52 -2.11
CA ILE A 407 -9.03 -20.31 -1.57
C ILE A 407 -10.06 -20.75 -0.54
N THR A 408 -9.82 -20.46 0.73
CA THR A 408 -10.66 -20.92 1.86
C THR A 408 -11.04 -19.79 2.79
N ASP A 409 -12.11 -19.98 3.54
CA ASP A 409 -12.61 -19.03 4.54
C ASP A 409 -12.83 -17.60 4.01
N SER A 410 -13.10 -17.46 2.71
CA SER A 410 -13.13 -16.17 2.00
C SER A 410 -14.57 -15.77 1.65
N VAL A 411 -14.77 -14.47 1.35
CA VAL A 411 -16.06 -13.90 0.96
C VAL A 411 -16.01 -13.43 -0.48
N PHE A 412 -17.03 -13.76 -1.25
CA PHE A 412 -17.19 -13.32 -2.63
C PHE A 412 -18.47 -12.48 -2.75
N PHE A 413 -18.32 -11.23 -3.18
CA PHE A 413 -19.42 -10.29 -3.23
C PHE A 413 -19.48 -9.56 -4.57
N ARG A 414 -20.64 -9.62 -5.23
CA ARG A 414 -21.02 -8.81 -6.39
C ARG A 414 -20.01 -8.88 -7.56
N ASN A 415 -19.30 -9.98 -7.71
CA ASN A 415 -18.42 -10.19 -8.86
C ASN A 415 -19.26 -10.40 -10.13
N LEU A 416 -18.81 -9.84 -11.27
CA LEU A 416 -19.60 -9.80 -12.49
C LEU A 416 -19.97 -11.19 -13.00
N HIS A 417 -19.03 -12.13 -12.93
CA HIS A 417 -19.21 -13.51 -13.35
C HIS A 417 -19.46 -14.41 -12.12
N ALA A 418 -20.63 -14.25 -11.48
CA ALA A 418 -20.99 -15.05 -10.30
C ALA A 418 -20.96 -16.58 -10.56
N ASP A 419 -21.33 -17.02 -11.75
CA ASP A 419 -21.28 -18.41 -12.22
C ASP A 419 -19.86 -18.90 -12.52
N ALA A 420 -18.86 -18.01 -12.61
CA ALA A 420 -17.46 -18.38 -12.67
C ALA A 420 -16.99 -19.19 -11.46
N TYR A 421 -17.69 -19.09 -10.33
CA TYR A 421 -17.40 -19.91 -9.13
C TYR A 421 -17.65 -21.41 -9.34
N SER A 422 -18.40 -21.78 -10.34
CA SER A 422 -18.63 -23.18 -10.75
C SER A 422 -17.90 -23.55 -12.04
N ASP A 423 -17.15 -22.65 -12.62
CA ASP A 423 -16.34 -22.87 -13.81
C ASP A 423 -15.22 -23.88 -13.54
N SER A 424 -14.80 -24.64 -14.53
CA SER A 424 -13.70 -25.58 -14.41
C SER A 424 -12.38 -24.92 -14.05
N ASP A 425 -12.18 -23.66 -14.49
CA ASP A 425 -10.99 -22.87 -14.17
C ASP A 425 -10.98 -22.35 -12.73
N THR A 426 -12.08 -22.54 -12.00
CA THR A 426 -12.23 -22.13 -10.58
C THR A 426 -12.43 -23.32 -9.66
N VAL A 427 -12.04 -24.50 -10.10
CA VAL A 427 -12.06 -25.72 -9.26
C VAL A 427 -11.30 -25.47 -7.95
N GLY A 428 -11.92 -25.85 -6.84
CA GLY A 428 -11.36 -25.63 -5.51
C GLY A 428 -11.76 -24.32 -4.85
N VAL A 429 -12.28 -23.34 -5.58
CA VAL A 429 -12.70 -22.06 -4.98
C VAL A 429 -13.99 -22.21 -4.19
N THR A 430 -15.13 -22.41 -4.86
CA THR A 430 -16.41 -22.63 -4.19
C THR A 430 -16.72 -24.11 -4.00
N SER A 431 -16.27 -24.94 -4.90
CA SER A 431 -16.52 -26.37 -4.90
C SER A 431 -15.45 -27.20 -4.18
N ASN A 432 -14.41 -26.58 -3.68
CA ASN A 432 -13.29 -27.23 -3.00
C ASN A 432 -12.77 -28.43 -3.79
N GLY A 433 -12.27 -28.19 -4.99
CA GLY A 433 -11.83 -29.26 -5.88
C GLY A 433 -13.01 -30.10 -6.39
N GLY A 434 -14.15 -29.48 -6.63
CA GLY A 434 -15.39 -30.17 -7.00
C GLY A 434 -16.31 -30.44 -5.81
N SER A 435 -15.98 -29.97 -4.59
CA SER A 435 -16.80 -30.09 -3.39
C SER A 435 -16.79 -28.80 -2.60
N THR A 436 -17.96 -28.33 -2.18
CA THR A 436 -18.11 -27.17 -1.30
C THR A 436 -17.82 -27.50 0.17
N SER A 437 -17.64 -28.77 0.52
CA SER A 437 -17.40 -29.14 1.90
C SER A 437 -15.95 -28.89 2.30
N GLY A 438 -15.76 -28.04 3.31
CA GLY A 438 -14.48 -27.83 3.98
C GLY A 438 -13.70 -26.60 3.54
N ASN A 439 -14.15 -25.82 2.56
CA ASN A 439 -13.47 -24.57 2.20
C ASN A 439 -14.03 -23.32 2.91
N ASN A 440 -15.21 -23.41 3.51
CA ASN A 440 -15.87 -22.35 4.28
C ASN A 440 -16.02 -21.00 3.54
N ASN A 441 -15.98 -21.01 2.23
CA ASN A 441 -16.18 -19.78 1.45
C ASN A 441 -17.65 -19.36 1.51
N VAL A 442 -17.87 -18.04 1.52
CA VAL A 442 -19.19 -17.41 1.56
C VAL A 442 -19.42 -16.65 0.26
N VAL A 443 -20.40 -17.08 -0.52
CA VAL A 443 -20.88 -16.32 -1.67
C VAL A 443 -22.09 -15.51 -1.23
N VAL A 444 -21.94 -14.20 -1.13
CA VAL A 444 -23.03 -13.30 -0.78
C VAL A 444 -23.97 -13.16 -1.97
N SER A 445 -25.18 -13.68 -1.86
CA SER A 445 -26.16 -13.73 -2.96
C SER A 445 -26.83 -12.38 -3.26
N SER A 446 -26.80 -11.45 -2.31
CA SER A 446 -27.29 -10.08 -2.47
C SER A 446 -26.25 -9.23 -3.21
N THR A 447 -26.75 -8.25 -3.98
CA THR A 447 -25.91 -7.21 -4.59
C THR A 447 -26.16 -5.83 -3.97
N ASP A 448 -26.97 -5.77 -2.91
CA ASP A 448 -27.28 -4.54 -2.20
C ASP A 448 -26.09 -4.07 -1.36
N ASP A 449 -25.79 -2.77 -1.36
CA ASP A 449 -24.66 -2.20 -0.60
C ASP A 449 -24.73 -2.49 0.91
N LYS A 450 -25.92 -2.62 1.49
CA LYS A 450 -26.12 -2.99 2.91
C LYS A 450 -25.59 -4.38 3.29
N ASP A 451 -25.37 -5.25 2.29
CA ASP A 451 -24.88 -6.63 2.48
C ASP A 451 -23.39 -6.74 2.10
N MET A 452 -22.73 -5.61 1.86
CA MET A 452 -21.32 -5.52 1.53
C MET A 452 -20.44 -6.08 2.66
N PRO A 453 -19.34 -6.78 2.36
CA PRO A 453 -18.43 -7.29 3.39
C PRO A 453 -17.50 -6.23 4.00
N ILE A 454 -17.52 -5.02 3.48
CA ILE A 454 -16.84 -3.83 4.01
C ILE A 454 -17.87 -2.75 4.38
N VAL A 455 -17.48 -1.78 5.20
CA VAL A 455 -18.40 -0.78 5.75
C VAL A 455 -19.04 0.06 4.64
N SER A 456 -18.22 0.62 3.72
CA SER A 456 -18.76 1.41 2.61
C SER A 456 -17.86 1.46 1.39
N LEU A 457 -18.47 1.68 0.21
CA LEU A 457 -17.79 1.90 -1.06
C LEU A 457 -18.59 2.87 -1.92
N THR A 458 -18.00 4.00 -2.25
CA THR A 458 -18.58 4.95 -3.19
C THR A 458 -17.81 4.93 -4.50
N ARG A 459 -18.52 4.70 -5.60
CA ARG A 459 -17.95 4.75 -6.94
C ARG A 459 -18.07 6.14 -7.54
N GLY A 460 -17.07 6.52 -8.33
CA GLY A 460 -17.08 7.76 -9.12
C GLY A 460 -17.92 7.66 -10.40
N THR A 461 -17.79 8.65 -11.26
CA THR A 461 -18.48 8.65 -12.56
C THR A 461 -17.78 7.69 -13.52
N ARG A 462 -18.58 6.81 -14.15
CA ARG A 462 -18.08 5.93 -15.21
C ARG A 462 -17.48 6.74 -16.36
N PHE A 463 -16.35 6.29 -16.89
CA PHE A 463 -15.77 6.79 -18.13
C PHE A 463 -15.21 5.64 -18.98
N THR A 464 -14.68 5.97 -20.14
CA THR A 464 -13.98 5.02 -21.02
C THR A 464 -12.53 5.48 -21.13
N SER A 465 -11.59 4.56 -20.88
CA SER A 465 -10.16 4.85 -20.96
C SER A 465 -9.70 5.15 -22.40
N SER A 466 -8.47 5.60 -22.56
CA SER A 466 -7.85 5.80 -23.86
C SER A 466 -7.76 4.51 -24.69
N GLU A 467 -7.66 3.37 -24.03
CA GLU A 467 -7.61 2.01 -24.59
C GLU A 467 -9.01 1.47 -24.91
N GLY A 468 -10.06 2.23 -24.60
CA GLY A 468 -11.46 1.86 -24.89
C GLY A 468 -12.11 0.99 -23.81
N LYS A 469 -11.48 0.84 -22.65
CA LYS A 469 -11.98 0.07 -21.51
C LYS A 469 -12.91 0.90 -20.65
N GLY A 470 -13.95 0.29 -20.12
CA GLY A 470 -14.87 0.94 -19.16
C GLY A 470 -14.28 0.96 -17.76
N VAL A 471 -14.28 2.14 -17.14
CA VAL A 471 -13.79 2.33 -15.78
C VAL A 471 -14.90 2.84 -14.89
N LEU A 472 -15.04 2.22 -13.72
CA LEU A 472 -15.89 2.69 -12.64
C LEU A 472 -15.01 2.90 -11.40
N PRO A 473 -14.36 4.07 -11.28
CA PRO A 473 -13.33 4.29 -10.27
C PRO A 473 -13.91 4.26 -8.86
N VAL A 474 -13.11 3.85 -7.89
CA VAL A 474 -13.40 4.06 -6.48
C VAL A 474 -13.19 5.54 -6.16
N LYS A 475 -14.22 6.19 -5.62
CA LYS A 475 -14.16 7.58 -5.16
C LYS A 475 -13.79 7.68 -3.69
N SER A 476 -14.42 6.84 -2.88
CA SER A 476 -14.10 6.71 -1.46
C SER A 476 -14.49 5.33 -0.94
N VAL A 477 -13.78 4.86 0.07
CA VAL A 477 -14.02 3.56 0.69
C VAL A 477 -13.73 3.61 2.18
N ASP A 478 -14.58 2.95 2.95
CA ASP A 478 -14.23 2.46 4.27
C ASP A 478 -14.04 0.95 4.17
N PRO A 479 -12.80 0.46 4.16
CA PRO A 479 -12.51 -0.93 3.91
C PRO A 479 -12.62 -1.82 5.16
N ARG A 480 -13.00 -1.27 6.31
CA ARG A 480 -13.16 -2.03 7.55
C ARG A 480 -14.16 -3.16 7.40
N ALA A 481 -13.90 -4.27 8.09
CA ALA A 481 -14.72 -5.47 7.99
C ALA A 481 -16.16 -5.22 8.46
N ALA A 482 -17.13 -5.64 7.66
CA ALA A 482 -18.55 -5.57 7.94
C ALA A 482 -19.24 -6.89 7.60
N ASN A 483 -20.44 -7.10 8.14
CA ASN A 483 -21.30 -8.25 7.85
C ASN A 483 -20.55 -9.59 7.95
N ASP A 484 -20.58 -10.40 6.89
CA ASP A 484 -19.98 -11.74 6.89
C ASP A 484 -18.44 -11.74 7.00
N ALA A 485 -17.80 -10.60 6.76
CA ALA A 485 -16.35 -10.43 6.93
C ALA A 485 -15.92 -10.39 8.41
N LEU A 486 -16.84 -10.09 9.34
CA LEU A 486 -16.51 -9.97 10.76
C LEU A 486 -16.07 -11.27 11.42
N VAL A 487 -16.45 -12.41 10.85
CA VAL A 487 -16.17 -13.73 11.44
C VAL A 487 -15.43 -14.60 10.43
N SER A 488 -14.27 -15.11 10.85
CA SER A 488 -13.50 -16.09 10.10
C SER A 488 -13.60 -17.47 10.77
N ALA A 489 -13.68 -18.52 9.97
CA ALA A 489 -13.58 -19.90 10.45
C ALA A 489 -12.14 -20.38 10.61
N ASP A 490 -11.19 -19.71 9.94
CA ASP A 490 -9.76 -19.97 10.03
C ASP A 490 -9.04 -18.81 10.73
N THR A 491 -8.06 -19.13 11.55
CA THR A 491 -7.23 -18.14 12.20
C THR A 491 -5.80 -18.33 11.72
N ALA A 492 -5.19 -17.28 11.20
CA ALA A 492 -3.80 -17.32 10.76
C ALA A 492 -2.88 -17.87 11.86
N PRO A 493 -1.92 -18.73 11.54
CA PRO A 493 -1.07 -19.37 12.54
C PRO A 493 -0.17 -18.36 13.23
N GLY A 494 0.02 -18.50 14.55
CA GLY A 494 0.99 -17.72 15.32
C GLY A 494 2.41 -18.24 15.11
N ASP A 495 2.94 -18.07 13.91
CA ASP A 495 4.24 -18.61 13.49
C ASP A 495 5.39 -17.58 13.57
N GLY A 496 5.11 -16.41 14.13
CA GLY A 496 6.04 -15.28 14.24
C GLY A 496 5.88 -14.23 13.15
N PHE A 497 5.21 -14.55 12.04
CA PHE A 497 4.87 -13.57 11.00
C PHE A 497 3.39 -13.18 11.04
N PHE A 498 2.48 -14.16 10.90
CA PHE A 498 1.06 -13.84 10.86
C PHE A 498 0.54 -13.30 12.20
N THR A 499 -0.31 -12.28 12.11
CA THR A 499 -1.14 -11.82 13.24
C THR A 499 -2.41 -12.67 13.29
N PRO A 500 -2.65 -13.45 14.35
CA PRO A 500 -3.87 -14.24 14.50
C PRO A 500 -5.09 -13.34 14.69
N VAL A 501 -5.93 -13.23 13.66
CA VAL A 501 -7.17 -12.46 13.70
C VAL A 501 -8.36 -13.33 13.31
N GLN A 502 -9.58 -12.92 13.68
CA GLN A 502 -10.82 -13.66 13.46
C GLN A 502 -11.79 -12.90 12.55
N TYR A 503 -11.26 -12.16 11.58
CA TYR A 503 -12.05 -11.49 10.55
C TYR A 503 -11.49 -11.84 9.16
N ARG A 504 -12.31 -11.61 8.13
CA ARG A 504 -11.92 -11.72 6.72
C ARG A 504 -11.57 -10.36 6.16
N GLY A 505 -10.71 -10.35 5.14
CA GLY A 505 -10.22 -9.12 4.54
C GLY A 505 -9.05 -8.50 5.31
N ALA A 506 -8.56 -7.39 4.79
CA ALA A 506 -7.33 -6.73 5.25
C ALA A 506 -7.53 -5.85 6.49
N PHE A 507 -8.77 -5.59 6.89
CA PHE A 507 -9.09 -4.63 7.97
C PHE A 507 -10.00 -5.27 9.01
N SER A 508 -9.77 -4.91 10.28
CA SER A 508 -10.73 -5.22 11.35
C SER A 508 -11.99 -4.34 11.23
N ALA A 509 -12.94 -4.54 12.13
CA ALA A 509 -14.11 -3.64 12.20
C ALA A 509 -13.77 -2.27 12.84
N ASP A 510 -12.68 -2.21 13.59
CA ASP A 510 -12.36 -1.08 14.45
C ASP A 510 -11.10 -0.31 14.01
N ASP A 511 -10.40 -0.77 12.96
CA ASP A 511 -9.11 -0.21 12.58
C ASP A 511 -8.97 -0.12 11.05
N ASN A 512 -8.66 1.09 10.58
CA ASN A 512 -8.27 1.38 9.20
C ASN A 512 -6.81 1.84 9.16
N TRP A 513 -5.90 0.88 9.05
CA TRP A 513 -4.46 1.10 9.06
C TRP A 513 -3.92 1.97 7.91
N MET A 514 -4.76 2.36 6.94
CA MET A 514 -4.34 3.26 5.85
C MET A 514 -4.43 4.75 6.21
N GLN A 515 -5.10 5.11 7.31
CA GLN A 515 -5.26 6.50 7.70
C GLN A 515 -3.93 7.13 8.13
N GLY A 516 -3.80 8.41 7.89
CA GLY A 516 -2.70 9.26 8.37
C GLY A 516 -1.42 9.24 7.52
N TRP A 517 -1.20 8.21 6.67
CA TRP A 517 0.08 8.05 5.96
C TRP A 517 -0.02 7.77 4.46
N THR A 518 -1.17 7.31 3.96
CA THR A 518 -1.33 6.90 2.56
C THR A 518 -1.68 8.08 1.65
N ALA A 519 -1.38 7.95 0.36
CA ALA A 519 -1.90 8.83 -0.68
C ALA A 519 -3.44 8.76 -0.76
N ALA A 520 -3.99 7.55 -0.63
CA ALA A 520 -5.44 7.33 -0.65
C ALA A 520 -6.14 8.16 0.44
N ASP A 521 -5.57 8.25 1.65
CA ASP A 521 -6.07 9.11 2.71
C ASP A 521 -5.86 10.60 2.39
N ALA A 522 -4.64 10.99 2.00
CA ALA A 522 -4.29 12.36 1.65
C ALA A 522 -5.18 12.94 0.53
N TYR A 523 -5.65 12.10 -0.39
CA TYR A 523 -6.54 12.49 -1.50
C TYR A 523 -8.04 12.40 -1.15
N GLY A 524 -8.38 12.02 0.10
CA GLY A 524 -9.76 11.89 0.56
C GLY A 524 -10.50 10.69 -0.05
N MET A 525 -9.77 9.64 -0.42
CA MET A 525 -10.33 8.39 -0.93
C MET A 525 -10.65 7.40 0.20
N ILE A 526 -10.10 7.62 1.38
CA ILE A 526 -10.39 6.84 2.59
C ILE A 526 -11.41 7.61 3.43
N VAL A 527 -12.48 6.92 3.83
CA VAL A 527 -13.42 7.47 4.82
C VAL A 527 -12.75 7.40 6.19
N SER A 528 -12.60 8.56 6.83
CA SER A 528 -12.01 8.65 8.17
C SER A 528 -13.04 8.34 9.26
N ASP A 529 -12.58 7.85 10.41
CA ASP A 529 -13.43 7.65 11.60
C ASP A 529 -14.10 8.97 12.06
N GLU A 530 -13.51 10.11 11.69
CA GLU A 530 -14.10 11.44 11.93
C GLU A 530 -15.31 11.74 11.00
N ASP A 531 -15.44 11.01 9.87
CA ASP A 531 -16.53 11.19 8.91
C ASP A 531 -17.72 10.25 9.19
N GLU A 532 -17.58 9.29 10.10
CA GLU A 532 -18.62 8.33 10.40
C GLU A 532 -19.56 8.75 11.53
N ASN A 533 -20.48 9.65 11.20
CA ASN A 533 -21.83 9.55 11.70
C ASN A 533 -22.78 9.36 10.51
N PRO A 534 -23.12 8.13 10.08
CA PRO A 534 -24.04 7.88 8.96
C PRO A 534 -25.46 8.39 9.23
N ASP A 535 -25.76 8.74 10.48
CA ASP A 535 -27.00 9.44 10.89
C ASP A 535 -26.81 10.98 11.00
N ALA A 536 -25.61 11.50 10.79
CA ALA A 536 -25.39 12.96 10.79
C ALA A 536 -25.97 13.54 9.51
N ASN A 537 -27.16 14.02 9.59
CA ASN A 537 -27.73 14.94 8.60
C ASN A 537 -26.73 16.12 8.46
N PRO A 538 -26.14 16.36 7.26
CA PRO A 538 -25.02 17.29 7.17
C PRO A 538 -25.46 18.69 7.63
N ALA A 539 -24.68 19.30 8.49
CA ALA A 539 -24.95 20.64 8.96
C ALA A 539 -25.01 21.60 7.76
N LYS A 540 -26.06 22.41 7.70
CA LYS A 540 -26.27 23.46 6.68
C LYS A 540 -26.13 24.85 7.27
N SER A 541 -26.12 24.98 8.58
CA SER A 541 -25.92 26.25 9.26
C SER A 541 -25.06 26.13 10.49
N ILE A 542 -24.27 27.17 10.76
CA ILE A 542 -23.46 27.33 11.97
C ILE A 542 -23.76 28.67 12.61
N THR A 543 -24.02 28.69 13.91
CA THR A 543 -24.26 29.91 14.67
C THR A 543 -23.34 29.99 15.88
N VAL A 544 -23.06 31.24 16.30
CA VAL A 544 -22.18 31.52 17.46
C VAL A 544 -22.94 32.37 18.49
N SER A 545 -23.07 31.88 19.70
CA SER A 545 -23.72 32.59 20.80
C SER A 545 -22.80 32.68 22.03
N PRO A 546 -22.55 33.91 22.53
CA PRO A 546 -22.92 35.22 21.95
C PRO A 546 -22.06 35.56 20.72
N SER A 547 -22.60 36.36 19.79
CA SER A 547 -21.91 36.78 18.55
C SER A 547 -20.73 37.74 18.81
N SER A 548 -20.59 38.23 20.03
CA SER A 548 -19.45 39.05 20.48
C SER A 548 -19.26 38.99 21.97
N LEU A 549 -18.00 39.08 22.44
CA LEU A 549 -17.61 39.13 23.85
C LEU A 549 -16.89 40.41 24.19
N THR A 550 -17.16 40.93 25.40
CA THR A 550 -16.34 41.97 26.02
C THR A 550 -15.95 41.52 27.42
N LEU A 551 -14.66 41.25 27.61
CA LEU A 551 -14.12 40.67 28.85
C LEU A 551 -13.07 41.62 29.47
N ASP A 552 -12.97 41.65 30.75
CA ASP A 552 -11.81 42.23 31.44
C ASP A 552 -10.65 41.22 31.42
N LYS A 553 -9.41 41.71 31.56
CA LYS A 553 -8.24 40.83 31.52
C LYS A 553 -8.29 39.84 32.68
N GLY A 554 -8.22 38.55 32.38
CA GLY A 554 -8.30 37.43 33.32
C GLY A 554 -9.67 36.76 33.37
N ASP A 555 -10.71 37.40 32.84
CA ASP A 555 -12.05 36.83 32.82
C ASP A 555 -12.20 35.79 31.71
N SER A 556 -13.13 34.88 31.93
CA SER A 556 -13.52 33.85 30.96
C SER A 556 -15.02 33.91 30.70
N ALA A 557 -15.43 33.49 29.53
CA ALA A 557 -16.84 33.30 29.17
C ALA A 557 -16.97 32.12 28.19
N ASP A 558 -18.07 31.42 28.32
CA ASP A 558 -18.42 30.35 27.42
C ASP A 558 -19.06 30.89 26.15
N VAL A 559 -18.83 30.17 25.04
CA VAL A 559 -19.35 30.43 23.71
C VAL A 559 -19.90 29.13 23.19
N THR A 560 -21.17 29.13 22.87
CA THR A 560 -21.86 27.98 22.28
C THR A 560 -21.90 28.15 20.76
N ILE A 561 -21.52 27.09 20.07
CA ILE A 561 -21.64 26.95 18.63
C ILE A 561 -22.76 25.96 18.38
N THR A 562 -23.75 26.34 17.58
CA THR A 562 -24.86 25.45 17.25
C THR A 562 -24.84 25.13 15.76
N LEU A 563 -24.91 23.85 15.43
CA LEU A 563 -25.07 23.34 14.07
C LEU A 563 -26.50 22.86 13.84
N ALA A 564 -27.05 23.18 12.68
CA ALA A 564 -28.36 22.70 12.27
C ALA A 564 -28.37 22.30 10.78
N ASP A 565 -29.24 21.32 10.43
CA ASP A 565 -29.49 20.87 9.08
C ASP A 565 -30.31 21.89 8.24
N GLU A 566 -30.75 21.52 7.04
CA GLU A 566 -31.52 22.38 6.17
C GLU A 566 -32.95 22.64 6.69
N ASP A 567 -33.47 21.75 7.53
CA ASP A 567 -34.78 21.86 8.17
C ASP A 567 -34.72 22.59 9.53
N GLY A 568 -33.51 22.91 10.00
CA GLY A 568 -33.25 23.57 11.28
C GLY A 568 -33.20 22.66 12.47
N ASN A 569 -33.10 21.33 12.27
CA ASN A 569 -32.91 20.36 13.36
C ASN A 569 -31.46 20.38 13.84
N ALA A 570 -31.25 20.05 15.09
CA ALA A 570 -29.92 19.92 15.70
C ALA A 570 -29.08 18.83 15.00
N VAL A 571 -27.80 19.10 14.81
CA VAL A 571 -26.85 18.12 14.25
C VAL A 571 -25.86 17.73 15.34
N GLU A 572 -26.00 16.52 15.87
CA GLU A 572 -25.16 15.91 16.90
C GLU A 572 -23.90 15.28 16.28
N GLY A 573 -22.81 15.21 17.05
CA GLY A 573 -21.58 14.49 16.71
C GLY A 573 -20.67 15.21 15.69
N ASN A 574 -21.01 16.41 15.23
CA ASN A 574 -20.16 17.14 14.28
C ASN A 574 -19.04 17.91 14.98
N THR A 575 -17.83 17.77 14.49
CA THR A 575 -16.65 18.46 15.02
C THR A 575 -16.66 19.95 14.64
N VAL A 576 -16.52 20.80 15.64
CA VAL A 576 -16.34 22.25 15.47
C VAL A 576 -14.89 22.62 15.80
N LYS A 577 -14.10 23.04 14.82
CA LYS A 577 -12.69 23.46 14.97
C LYS A 577 -12.58 24.98 15.20
N THR A 578 -11.56 25.40 16.00
CA THR A 578 -11.30 26.80 16.29
C THR A 578 -10.04 27.31 15.61
N LYS A 579 -10.06 28.53 15.07
CA LYS A 579 -8.89 29.17 14.46
C LYS A 579 -8.67 30.58 14.99
N LEU A 580 -7.48 30.83 15.52
CA LEU A 580 -7.01 32.14 15.96
C LEU A 580 -5.76 32.54 15.18
N ASN A 581 -5.77 33.77 14.65
CA ASN A 581 -4.55 34.33 14.09
C ASN A 581 -3.52 34.70 15.18
N SER A 582 -2.26 34.92 14.79
CA SER A 582 -1.14 35.21 15.71
C SER A 582 -1.42 36.41 16.64
N ALA A 583 -2.19 37.39 16.20
CA ALA A 583 -2.58 38.55 17.01
C ALA A 583 -3.65 38.16 18.03
N GLY A 584 -4.58 37.28 17.67
CA GLY A 584 -5.63 36.74 18.56
C GLY A 584 -5.03 35.87 19.66
N LYS A 585 -4.13 34.95 19.33
CA LYS A 585 -3.41 34.07 20.30
C LYS A 585 -2.71 34.84 21.41
N LYS A 586 -2.29 36.08 21.16
CA LYS A 586 -1.68 36.96 22.17
C LYS A 586 -2.72 37.63 23.11
N ARG A 587 -4.00 37.62 22.76
CA ARG A 587 -5.06 38.37 23.47
C ARG A 587 -6.03 37.47 24.19
N VAL A 588 -6.31 36.30 23.67
CA VAL A 588 -7.22 35.31 24.25
C VAL A 588 -6.63 33.91 24.18
N SER A 589 -7.15 32.99 24.98
CA SER A 589 -7.04 31.54 24.79
C SER A 589 -8.41 30.95 24.71
N ILE A 590 -8.48 29.76 24.12
CA ILE A 590 -9.67 28.94 24.00
C ILE A 590 -9.41 27.63 24.74
N SER A 591 -10.43 27.04 25.35
CA SER A 591 -10.35 25.79 26.12
C SER A 591 -9.79 24.62 25.29
N SER A 592 -10.20 24.53 24.02
CA SER A 592 -9.87 23.44 23.10
C SER A 592 -9.68 23.96 21.68
N ASN A 593 -8.99 23.20 20.84
CA ASN A 593 -8.90 23.46 19.40
C ASN A 593 -10.12 22.91 18.64
N SER A 594 -10.80 21.90 19.21
CA SER A 594 -12.03 21.31 18.65
C SER A 594 -12.92 20.77 19.77
N GLU A 595 -14.23 20.73 19.52
CA GLU A 595 -15.27 20.12 20.36
C GLU A 595 -16.33 19.52 19.43
N GLU A 596 -16.98 18.43 19.85
CA GLU A 596 -18.10 17.83 19.14
C GLU A 596 -19.44 18.43 19.61
N THR A 597 -20.42 18.45 18.72
CA THR A 597 -21.80 18.88 19.05
C THR A 597 -22.55 17.78 19.81
N ASP A 598 -23.29 18.17 20.83
CA ASP A 598 -24.17 17.32 21.63
C ASP A 598 -25.53 17.03 20.94
N GLU A 599 -26.43 16.33 21.61
CA GLU A 599 -27.81 16.03 21.17
C GLU A 599 -28.65 17.27 20.77
N ASN A 600 -28.24 18.46 21.22
CA ASN A 600 -28.87 19.74 20.87
C ASN A 600 -28.15 20.44 19.69
N GLY A 601 -27.14 19.80 19.10
CA GLY A 601 -26.27 20.35 18.07
C GLY A 601 -25.31 21.42 18.60
N GLU A 602 -24.97 21.41 19.90
CA GLU A 602 -24.21 22.45 20.57
C GLU A 602 -22.79 21.99 20.97
N ALA A 603 -21.77 22.76 20.59
CA ALA A 603 -20.38 22.64 21.05
C ALA A 603 -20.00 23.88 21.87
N VAL A 604 -19.43 23.70 23.08
CA VAL A 604 -19.14 24.78 24.01
C VAL A 604 -17.63 25.00 24.19
N PHE A 605 -17.20 26.24 23.97
CA PHE A 605 -15.81 26.66 24.15
C PHE A 605 -15.69 27.77 25.18
N THR A 606 -14.74 27.66 26.13
CA THR A 606 -14.43 28.71 27.07
C THR A 606 -13.35 29.64 26.52
N VAL A 607 -13.66 30.94 26.40
CA VAL A 607 -12.72 31.97 25.93
C VAL A 607 -12.21 32.77 27.12
N THR A 608 -10.87 32.76 27.36
CA THR A 608 -10.22 33.49 28.46
C THR A 608 -9.43 34.69 27.91
N ALA A 609 -9.64 35.86 28.53
CA ALA A 609 -9.00 37.11 28.15
C ALA A 609 -7.57 37.24 28.74
N LYS A 610 -6.54 37.36 27.90
CA LYS A 610 -5.11 37.43 28.31
C LYS A 610 -4.54 38.85 28.28
N LYS A 611 -4.85 39.62 27.28
CA LYS A 611 -4.24 40.94 27.05
C LYS A 611 -5.20 41.89 26.33
N LYS A 612 -5.22 43.14 26.79
CA LYS A 612 -6.03 44.22 26.17
C LYS A 612 -5.92 44.26 24.67
N GLY A 613 -7.05 44.33 23.97
CA GLY A 613 -7.13 44.46 22.51
C GLY A 613 -8.35 43.76 21.92
N LYS A 614 -8.34 43.61 20.63
CA LYS A 614 -9.41 42.91 19.87
C LYS A 614 -8.84 41.58 19.34
N ALA A 615 -9.62 40.50 19.40
CA ALA A 615 -9.35 39.22 18.77
C ALA A 615 -10.58 38.81 17.93
N VAL A 616 -10.36 37.95 16.98
CA VAL A 616 -11.40 37.26 16.21
C VAL A 616 -11.08 35.78 16.28
N ILE A 617 -12.04 34.99 16.73
CA ILE A 617 -12.01 33.54 16.71
C ILE A 617 -12.88 33.12 15.53
N THR A 618 -12.40 32.22 14.70
CA THR A 618 -13.20 31.58 13.66
C THR A 618 -13.52 30.17 14.15
N PHE A 619 -14.78 29.80 14.14
CA PHE A 619 -15.27 28.45 14.33
C PHE A 619 -15.62 27.88 12.96
N GLN A 620 -15.26 26.65 12.73
CA GLN A 620 -15.45 25.96 11.47
C GLN A 620 -15.94 24.54 11.71
N SER A 621 -16.96 24.11 11.00
CA SER A 621 -17.37 22.73 10.83
C SER A 621 -17.59 22.51 9.35
N ASP A 622 -16.87 21.58 8.75
CA ASP A 622 -16.83 21.38 7.29
C ASP A 622 -16.62 22.69 6.51
N ASN A 623 -17.49 22.97 5.56
CA ASN A 623 -17.46 24.20 4.76
C ASN A 623 -18.10 25.40 5.47
N LEU A 624 -18.71 25.21 6.66
CA LEU A 624 -19.40 26.26 7.40
C LEU A 624 -18.41 27.01 8.28
N LYS A 625 -18.50 28.34 8.32
CA LYS A 625 -17.61 29.18 9.13
C LYS A 625 -18.37 30.35 9.74
N GLU A 626 -18.17 30.55 11.05
CA GLU A 626 -18.70 31.71 11.76
C GLU A 626 -17.62 32.37 12.63
N LYS A 627 -17.78 33.66 12.95
CA LYS A 627 -16.75 34.46 13.62
C LYS A 627 -17.26 35.13 14.89
N LEU A 628 -16.55 34.90 15.98
CA LEU A 628 -16.72 35.62 17.24
C LEU A 628 -15.75 36.81 17.33
N LYS A 629 -16.29 38.00 17.63
CA LYS A 629 -15.48 39.20 17.92
C LYS A 629 -15.27 39.32 19.43
N VAL A 630 -14.03 39.31 19.89
CA VAL A 630 -13.70 39.48 21.31
C VAL A 630 -12.97 40.80 21.53
N LYS A 631 -13.45 41.59 22.53
CA LYS A 631 -12.81 42.82 22.99
C LYS A 631 -12.35 42.62 24.43
N VAL A 632 -11.03 42.63 24.67
CA VAL A 632 -10.44 42.58 26.00
C VAL A 632 -10.20 44.01 26.47
N LYS A 633 -10.79 44.38 27.65
CA LYS A 633 -10.59 45.64 28.32
C LYS A 633 -9.29 45.61 29.19
N LYS A 634 -9.10 46.59 30.03
CA LYS A 634 -7.92 46.68 30.94
C LYS A 634 -8.00 45.61 32.03
#